data_a84d85adc8f7f63a235d0ca5d4292d73
#
_entry.id   a84d85adc8f7f63a235d0ca5d4292d73
#
_cell.length_a   1.000
_cell.length_b   1.000
_cell.length_c   1.000
_cell.angle_alpha   90.00
_cell.angle_beta   90.00
_cell.angle_gamma   90.00
#
_symmetry.space_group_name_H-M   'P 1'
#
loop_
_entity.id
_entity.type
_entity.pdbx_description
1 polymer ?
#
loop_
_entity_poly.entity_id
_entity_poly.type
_entity_poly.pdbx_seq_one_letter_code
_entity_poly.pdbx_strand_id
1 'polypeptide(L)'
;MKKLKMFRWKGINRLQQIQKGVIVAESKEIAQQSLLLQGVHQLHLQRNWQLSMQPKYTEICDLLMQLAMLLQASVPLKESLQLLQRHASNIELTQWLRQLLCSLESGFSFSTALATQDRYLTKQEYQLISVGESTGKLPLVCAQLAKQRQQSLGLRRKVQKMLFYPMLVLVVTLILTSLLLLFIVPQFAEIYANQPLPAFTVLLLNVSAGLRGYAFQLSLLLIFGFIFLMLNARQRVGLYRLKNCLLHFLPIFKKIAQHHELIHFCRHLHLMLSSGMPLQQALQTFLPTQKSGIAKHELTEMRLAEEVQLMLKGIAQGYTFSEVIGSNLFPEMAQMLHVGEQTGRLSEMLQYIAESYQQKLEHQLDLLSQLLEPCLMLVIGSIIGVILLGMYLPMFNMGALV
;
A
#
# COMPACT_ATOMS: atom_id res chain seq x y z
N MET A 1 -0.25 6.92 -32.74
CA MET A 1 0.41 5.80 -32.01
C MET A 1 -0.44 4.54 -32.17
N LYS A 2 0.11 3.43 -32.66
CA LYS A 2 -0.63 2.16 -32.78
C LYS A 2 -0.96 1.60 -31.41
N LYS A 3 -2.18 1.08 -31.24
CA LYS A 3 -2.72 0.61 -29.96
C LYS A 3 -2.06 -0.72 -29.59
N LEU A 4 -1.33 -0.77 -28.48
CA LEU A 4 -0.70 -1.99 -27.97
C LEU A 4 -1.78 -2.99 -27.52
N LYS A 5 -1.54 -4.27 -27.77
CA LYS A 5 -2.43 -5.40 -27.44
C LYS A 5 -1.64 -6.41 -26.60
N MET A 6 -2.35 -7.08 -25.70
CA MET A 6 -1.77 -8.14 -24.88
C MET A 6 -2.08 -9.50 -25.50
N PHE A 7 -1.07 -10.35 -25.61
CA PHE A 7 -1.18 -11.71 -26.11
C PHE A 7 -0.71 -12.69 -25.04
N ARG A 8 -1.53 -13.68 -24.76
CA ARG A 8 -1.11 -14.83 -23.97
C ARG A 8 -0.48 -15.85 -24.91
N TRP A 9 0.70 -16.33 -24.54
CA TRP A 9 1.41 -17.28 -25.38
C TRP A 9 1.75 -18.55 -24.61
N LYS A 10 1.82 -19.64 -25.35
CA LYS A 10 2.33 -20.93 -24.93
C LYS A 10 3.26 -21.43 -26.01
N GLY A 11 4.45 -21.87 -25.65
CA GLY A 11 5.47 -22.36 -26.61
C GLY A 11 6.45 -23.28 -25.92
N ILE A 12 7.37 -23.81 -26.70
CA ILE A 12 8.41 -24.74 -26.26
C ILE A 12 9.76 -24.02 -26.39
N ASN A 13 10.58 -23.99 -25.34
CA ASN A 13 11.91 -23.43 -25.38
C ASN A 13 12.91 -24.39 -26.04
N ARG A 14 14.17 -23.96 -26.24
CA ARG A 14 15.25 -24.77 -26.78
C ARG A 14 15.54 -26.06 -25.98
N LEU A 15 15.13 -26.11 -24.72
CA LEU A 15 15.29 -27.28 -23.83
C LEU A 15 14.05 -28.21 -23.85
N GLN A 16 13.16 -28.06 -24.83
CA GLN A 16 11.89 -28.81 -24.97
C GLN A 16 10.93 -28.66 -23.79
N GLN A 17 11.06 -27.61 -22.98
CA GLN A 17 10.15 -27.32 -21.86
C GLN A 17 9.04 -26.39 -22.32
N ILE A 18 7.81 -26.69 -21.87
CA ILE A 18 6.64 -25.85 -22.15
C ILE A 18 6.72 -24.58 -21.30
N GLN A 19 6.80 -23.45 -21.95
CA GLN A 19 6.73 -22.13 -21.32
C GLN A 19 5.42 -21.45 -21.67
N LYS A 20 4.89 -20.68 -20.71
CA LYS A 20 3.69 -19.88 -20.86
C LYS A 20 3.98 -18.48 -20.34
N GLY A 21 3.43 -17.48 -21.00
CA GLY A 21 3.63 -16.10 -20.58
C GLY A 21 2.65 -15.14 -21.24
N VAL A 22 2.90 -13.86 -21.01
CA VAL A 22 2.15 -12.76 -21.62
C VAL A 22 3.15 -11.85 -22.29
N ILE A 23 2.85 -11.39 -23.50
CA ILE A 23 3.64 -10.42 -24.25
C ILE A 23 2.74 -9.28 -24.73
N VAL A 24 3.29 -8.05 -24.71
CA VAL A 24 2.61 -6.85 -25.20
C VAL A 24 3.22 -6.46 -26.54
N ALA A 25 2.41 -6.42 -27.60
CA ALA A 25 2.84 -6.08 -28.96
C ALA A 25 1.75 -5.32 -29.72
N GLU A 26 2.10 -4.66 -30.80
CA GLU A 26 1.16 -3.95 -31.67
C GLU A 26 0.31 -4.93 -32.52
N SER A 27 0.92 -6.04 -32.95
CA SER A 27 0.25 -7.08 -33.73
C SER A 27 0.67 -8.49 -33.30
N LYS A 28 -0.06 -9.50 -33.75
CA LYS A 28 0.21 -10.92 -33.46
C LYS A 28 1.54 -11.35 -34.08
N GLU A 29 1.83 -10.82 -35.27
CA GLU A 29 3.04 -11.12 -36.06
C GLU A 29 4.31 -10.62 -35.33
N ILE A 30 4.26 -9.38 -34.79
CA ILE A 30 5.34 -8.79 -34.00
C ILE A 30 5.59 -9.59 -32.72
N ALA A 31 4.49 -9.98 -32.03
CA ALA A 31 4.59 -10.83 -30.84
C ALA A 31 5.26 -12.17 -31.16
N GLN A 32 4.89 -12.78 -32.30
CA GLN A 32 5.45 -14.05 -32.74
C GLN A 32 6.93 -13.93 -33.07
N GLN A 33 7.32 -12.89 -33.81
CA GLN A 33 8.73 -12.64 -34.15
C GLN A 33 9.58 -12.42 -32.90
N SER A 34 9.08 -11.63 -31.93
CA SER A 34 9.80 -11.36 -30.69
C SER A 34 10.03 -12.64 -29.85
N LEU A 35 9.06 -13.56 -29.82
CA LEU A 35 9.18 -14.83 -29.12
C LEU A 35 10.08 -15.82 -29.83
N LEU A 36 10.07 -15.85 -31.17
CA LEU A 36 10.99 -16.65 -31.97
C LEU A 36 12.44 -16.21 -31.75
N LEU A 37 12.71 -14.90 -31.67
CA LEU A 37 14.03 -14.35 -31.35
C LEU A 37 14.49 -14.75 -29.92
N GLN A 38 13.56 -14.96 -28.98
CA GLN A 38 13.84 -15.47 -27.63
C GLN A 38 14.05 -16.99 -27.59
N GLY A 39 13.98 -17.68 -28.75
CA GLY A 39 14.20 -19.13 -28.86
C GLY A 39 13.01 -19.99 -28.45
N VAL A 40 11.82 -19.41 -28.44
CA VAL A 40 10.57 -20.15 -28.16
C VAL A 40 9.96 -20.59 -29.49
N HIS A 41 9.72 -21.89 -29.64
CA HIS A 41 9.13 -22.50 -30.83
C HIS A 41 7.73 -23.03 -30.58
N GLN A 42 7.00 -23.44 -31.62
CA GLN A 42 5.61 -23.96 -31.54
C GLN A 42 4.67 -23.04 -30.77
N LEU A 43 4.65 -21.76 -31.15
CA LEU A 43 3.94 -20.70 -30.47
C LEU A 43 2.42 -20.77 -30.71
N HIS A 44 1.69 -20.85 -29.62
CA HIS A 44 0.24 -20.65 -29.61
C HIS A 44 -0.07 -19.30 -28.97
N LEU A 45 -0.51 -18.33 -29.78
CA LEU A 45 -0.80 -16.95 -29.37
C LEU A 45 -2.31 -16.72 -29.36
N GLN A 46 -2.83 -16.36 -28.21
CA GLN A 46 -4.23 -15.96 -28.04
C GLN A 46 -4.29 -14.50 -27.57
N ARG A 47 -5.22 -13.73 -28.15
CA ARG A 47 -5.44 -12.36 -27.70
C ARG A 47 -6.07 -12.37 -26.32
N ASN A 48 -5.42 -11.71 -25.36
CA ASN A 48 -5.94 -11.56 -24.01
C ASN A 48 -6.77 -10.26 -23.92
N TRP A 49 -8.08 -10.42 -23.72
CA TRP A 49 -9.04 -9.31 -23.56
C TRP A 49 -9.04 -8.81 -22.12
N GLN A 50 -7.89 -8.53 -21.54
CA GLN A 50 -7.86 -7.85 -20.27
C GLN A 50 -8.05 -6.34 -20.51
N LEU A 51 -8.98 -5.76 -19.75
CA LEU A 51 -9.08 -4.31 -19.61
C LEU A 51 -7.70 -3.79 -19.17
N SER A 52 -7.21 -2.72 -19.82
CA SER A 52 -6.00 -2.03 -19.43
C SER A 52 -6.09 -1.66 -17.95
N MET A 53 -5.44 -2.44 -17.11
CA MET A 53 -5.43 -2.22 -15.66
C MET A 53 -4.17 -1.45 -15.32
N GLN A 54 -4.31 -0.43 -14.49
CA GLN A 54 -3.16 0.27 -13.93
C GLN A 54 -2.18 -0.74 -13.31
N PRO A 55 -0.86 -0.57 -13.52
CA PRO A 55 0.14 -1.48 -12.98
C PRO A 55 0.02 -1.53 -11.45
N LYS A 56 0.20 -2.73 -10.92
CA LYS A 56 0.22 -2.93 -9.46
C LYS A 56 1.49 -2.27 -8.89
N TYR A 57 1.40 -1.80 -7.66
CA TYR A 57 2.55 -1.25 -6.96
C TYR A 57 3.75 -2.21 -6.93
N THR A 58 3.49 -3.53 -6.84
CA THR A 58 4.52 -4.57 -6.93
C THR A 58 5.25 -4.56 -8.26
N GLU A 59 4.52 -4.43 -9.38
CA GLU A 59 5.12 -4.42 -10.73
C GLU A 59 6.06 -3.22 -10.93
N ILE A 60 5.70 -2.07 -10.34
CA ILE A 60 6.55 -0.87 -10.38
C ILE A 60 7.80 -1.06 -9.50
N CYS A 61 7.66 -1.67 -8.31
CA CYS A 61 8.79 -1.99 -7.45
C CYS A 61 9.76 -2.97 -8.13
N ASP A 62 9.24 -4.02 -8.76
CA ASP A 62 10.02 -5.03 -9.47
C ASP A 62 10.75 -4.40 -10.67
N LEU A 63 10.09 -3.49 -11.40
CA LEU A 63 10.70 -2.76 -12.49
C LEU A 63 11.88 -1.88 -12.03
N LEU A 64 11.70 -1.13 -10.93
CA LEU A 64 12.76 -0.29 -10.37
C LEU A 64 13.93 -1.14 -9.86
N MET A 65 13.65 -2.30 -9.28
CA MET A 65 14.69 -3.24 -8.83
C MET A 65 15.49 -3.78 -10.03
N GLN A 66 14.80 -4.19 -11.09
CA GLN A 66 15.46 -4.68 -12.31
C GLN A 66 16.27 -3.57 -12.98
N LEU A 67 15.74 -2.33 -13.05
CA LEU A 67 16.49 -1.18 -13.55
C LEU A 67 17.77 -0.96 -12.74
N ALA A 68 17.65 -0.96 -11.42
CA ALA A 68 18.79 -0.79 -10.53
C ALA A 68 19.86 -1.87 -10.73
N MET A 69 19.46 -3.14 -10.86
CA MET A 69 20.36 -4.25 -11.12
C MET A 69 21.10 -4.10 -12.45
N LEU A 70 20.39 -3.72 -13.52
CA LEU A 70 21.00 -3.51 -14.85
C LEU A 70 22.00 -2.36 -14.83
N LEU A 71 21.64 -1.25 -14.20
CA LEU A 71 22.53 -0.09 -14.05
C LEU A 71 23.76 -0.40 -13.19
N GLN A 72 23.61 -1.20 -12.11
CA GLN A 72 24.75 -1.66 -11.30
C GLN A 72 25.67 -2.63 -12.08
N ALA A 73 25.09 -3.42 -12.98
CA ALA A 73 25.85 -4.25 -13.91
C ALA A 73 26.49 -3.44 -15.07
N SER A 74 26.48 -2.11 -14.98
CA SER A 74 27.03 -1.18 -15.97
C SER A 74 26.36 -1.26 -17.36
N VAL A 75 25.11 -1.76 -17.42
CA VAL A 75 24.32 -1.73 -18.66
C VAL A 75 23.86 -0.28 -18.90
N PRO A 76 24.05 0.29 -20.11
CA PRO A 76 23.59 1.64 -20.40
C PRO A 76 22.11 1.83 -20.13
N LEU A 77 21.72 3.02 -19.65
CA LEU A 77 20.34 3.32 -19.26
C LEU A 77 19.33 3.03 -20.38
N LYS A 78 19.66 3.43 -21.61
CA LYS A 78 18.81 3.19 -22.79
C LYS A 78 18.57 1.69 -23.02
N GLU A 79 19.62 0.88 -22.98
CA GLU A 79 19.53 -0.57 -23.15
C GLU A 79 18.76 -1.22 -22.00
N SER A 80 19.01 -0.77 -20.76
CA SER A 80 18.27 -1.22 -19.58
C SER A 80 16.76 -0.99 -19.73
N LEU A 81 16.35 0.19 -20.15
CA LEU A 81 14.93 0.51 -20.38
C LEU A 81 14.34 -0.28 -21.56
N GLN A 82 15.10 -0.55 -22.62
CA GLN A 82 14.67 -1.39 -23.73
C GLN A 82 14.45 -2.84 -23.30
N LEU A 83 15.36 -3.40 -22.49
CA LEU A 83 15.20 -4.73 -21.91
C LEU A 83 13.96 -4.81 -21.02
N LEU A 84 13.77 -3.85 -20.14
CA LEU A 84 12.59 -3.76 -19.26
C LEU A 84 11.29 -3.65 -20.07
N GLN A 85 11.28 -2.86 -21.13
CA GLN A 85 10.13 -2.73 -22.02
C GLN A 85 9.74 -4.05 -22.69
N ARG A 86 10.73 -4.84 -23.15
CA ARG A 86 10.50 -6.15 -23.79
C ARG A 86 9.91 -7.18 -22.84
N HIS A 87 10.25 -7.10 -21.54
CA HIS A 87 9.80 -8.04 -20.52
C HIS A 87 8.57 -7.55 -19.74
N ALA A 88 8.13 -6.32 -19.96
CA ALA A 88 6.95 -5.78 -19.28
C ALA A 88 5.67 -6.52 -19.72
N SER A 89 4.95 -7.06 -18.74
CA SER A 89 3.69 -7.80 -18.95
C SER A 89 2.43 -6.92 -18.92
N ASN A 90 2.57 -5.64 -18.54
CA ASN A 90 1.47 -4.69 -18.42
C ASN A 90 1.52 -3.66 -19.56
N ILE A 91 0.37 -3.44 -20.24
CA ILE A 91 0.26 -2.53 -21.38
C ILE A 91 0.64 -1.09 -20.99
N GLU A 92 0.13 -0.59 -19.86
CA GLU A 92 0.38 0.78 -19.43
C GLU A 92 1.85 0.99 -19.07
N LEU A 93 2.46 -0.01 -18.42
CA LEU A 93 3.88 0.03 -18.08
C LEU A 93 4.76 0.00 -19.33
N THR A 94 4.41 -0.82 -20.31
CA THR A 94 5.11 -0.87 -21.62
C THR A 94 4.98 0.47 -22.36
N GLN A 95 3.80 1.11 -22.31
CA GLN A 95 3.60 2.42 -22.93
C GLN A 95 4.42 3.51 -22.23
N TRP A 96 4.44 3.48 -20.90
CA TRP A 96 5.23 4.41 -20.11
C TRP A 96 6.72 4.30 -20.39
N LEU A 97 7.27 3.07 -20.42
CA LEU A 97 8.68 2.82 -20.78
C LEU A 97 9.00 3.26 -22.21
N ARG A 98 8.07 3.03 -23.15
CA ARG A 98 8.22 3.51 -24.53
C ARG A 98 8.27 5.04 -24.61
N GLN A 99 7.42 5.73 -23.86
CA GLN A 99 7.43 7.19 -23.79
C GLN A 99 8.74 7.72 -23.21
N LEU A 100 9.26 7.08 -22.14
CA LEU A 100 10.56 7.41 -21.57
C LEU A 100 11.69 7.24 -22.59
N LEU A 101 11.70 6.12 -23.32
CA LEU A 101 12.70 5.87 -24.37
C LEU A 101 12.64 6.93 -25.48
N CYS A 102 11.46 7.28 -25.95
CA CYS A 102 11.30 8.35 -26.95
C CYS A 102 11.81 9.71 -26.44
N SER A 103 11.58 10.04 -25.16
CA SER A 103 12.08 11.28 -24.57
C SER A 103 13.61 11.29 -24.48
N LEU A 104 14.22 10.16 -24.07
CA LEU A 104 15.68 10.01 -24.04
C LEU A 104 16.30 10.08 -25.44
N GLU A 105 15.66 9.48 -26.45
CA GLU A 105 16.09 9.56 -27.87
C GLU A 105 15.96 10.98 -28.44
N SER A 106 15.05 11.76 -27.89
CA SER A 106 14.90 13.19 -28.23
C SER A 106 15.90 14.10 -27.50
N GLY A 107 16.83 13.53 -26.71
CA GLY A 107 17.86 14.26 -25.98
C GLY A 107 17.46 14.81 -24.61
N PHE A 108 16.27 14.47 -24.09
CA PHE A 108 15.89 14.84 -22.73
C PHE A 108 16.65 14.01 -21.70
N SER A 109 16.99 14.60 -20.54
CA SER A 109 17.54 13.84 -19.43
C SER A 109 16.51 12.84 -18.87
N PHE A 110 16.98 11.77 -18.22
CA PHE A 110 16.09 10.76 -17.63
C PHE A 110 15.16 11.33 -16.58
N SER A 111 15.67 12.18 -15.71
CA SER A 111 14.90 12.86 -14.70
C SER A 111 13.83 13.79 -15.30
N THR A 112 14.14 14.52 -16.37
CA THR A 112 13.17 15.36 -17.08
C THR A 112 12.08 14.53 -17.76
N ALA A 113 12.45 13.41 -18.38
CA ALA A 113 11.52 12.48 -19.01
C ALA A 113 10.55 11.88 -17.97
N LEU A 114 11.04 11.53 -16.78
CA LEU A 114 10.23 11.04 -15.66
C LEU A 114 9.29 12.12 -15.12
N ALA A 115 9.78 13.34 -14.92
CA ALA A 115 9.00 14.47 -14.41
C ALA A 115 7.85 14.86 -15.35
N THR A 116 8.06 14.75 -16.65
CA THR A 116 7.02 15.09 -17.65
C THR A 116 5.87 14.08 -17.62
N GLN A 117 6.11 12.85 -17.23
CA GLN A 117 5.10 11.78 -17.25
C GLN A 117 4.39 11.58 -15.91
N ASP A 118 4.93 12.03 -14.80
CA ASP A 118 4.41 12.08 -13.41
C ASP A 118 3.35 11.01 -13.05
N ARG A 119 3.61 9.71 -13.39
CA ARG A 119 2.61 8.66 -13.20
C ARG A 119 2.89 7.71 -12.05
N TYR A 120 4.14 7.21 -11.94
CA TYR A 120 4.46 6.08 -11.07
C TYR A 120 5.51 6.39 -10.01
N LEU A 121 6.16 7.53 -10.10
CA LEU A 121 7.15 8.01 -9.16
C LEU A 121 6.61 9.22 -8.39
N THR A 122 7.01 9.36 -7.14
CA THR A 122 6.74 10.55 -6.35
C THR A 122 7.67 11.70 -6.77
N LYS A 123 7.29 12.93 -6.46
CA LYS A 123 8.12 14.10 -6.72
C LYS A 123 9.52 13.96 -6.10
N GLN A 124 9.60 13.43 -4.89
CA GLN A 124 10.86 13.20 -4.19
C GLN A 124 11.73 12.17 -4.90
N GLU A 125 11.14 11.09 -5.44
CA GLU A 125 11.86 10.03 -6.14
C GLU A 125 12.48 10.52 -7.44
N TYR A 126 11.76 11.29 -8.27
CA TYR A 126 12.38 11.81 -9.48
C TYR A 126 13.37 12.94 -9.23
N GLN A 127 13.24 13.72 -8.14
CA GLN A 127 14.27 14.66 -7.71
C GLN A 127 15.55 13.92 -7.28
N LEU A 128 15.43 12.83 -6.54
CA LEU A 128 16.55 11.95 -6.22
C LEU A 128 17.25 11.42 -7.48
N ILE A 129 16.45 10.95 -8.45
CA ILE A 129 16.98 10.48 -9.74
C ILE A 129 17.70 11.62 -10.47
N SER A 130 17.17 12.84 -10.44
CA SER A 130 17.80 14.04 -11.02
C SER A 130 19.17 14.31 -10.41
N VAL A 131 19.29 14.21 -9.09
CA VAL A 131 20.58 14.36 -8.41
C VAL A 131 21.53 13.22 -8.77
N GLY A 132 21.05 11.97 -8.78
CA GLY A 132 21.84 10.83 -9.19
C GLY A 132 22.34 10.92 -10.64
N GLU A 133 21.52 11.48 -11.54
CA GLU A 133 21.87 11.72 -12.93
C GLU A 133 22.94 12.82 -13.06
N SER A 134 22.76 13.95 -12.41
CA SER A 134 23.70 15.08 -12.45
C SER A 134 25.05 14.79 -11.77
N THR A 135 25.05 13.94 -10.74
CA THR A 135 26.28 13.53 -10.01
C THR A 135 26.93 12.26 -10.58
N GLY A 136 26.36 11.64 -11.61
CA GLY A 136 26.83 10.36 -12.16
C GLY A 136 26.59 9.15 -11.25
N LYS A 137 25.83 9.30 -10.16
CA LYS A 137 25.54 8.23 -9.18
C LYS A 137 24.17 7.57 -9.42
N LEU A 138 23.65 7.63 -10.64
CA LEU A 138 22.31 7.10 -10.98
C LEU A 138 22.13 5.61 -10.58
N PRO A 139 23.10 4.70 -10.79
CA PRO A 139 22.95 3.31 -10.38
C PRO A 139 22.73 3.15 -8.88
N LEU A 140 23.49 3.92 -8.08
CA LEU A 140 23.39 3.90 -6.61
C LEU A 140 22.02 4.41 -6.14
N VAL A 141 21.57 5.53 -6.68
CA VAL A 141 20.27 6.14 -6.35
C VAL A 141 19.12 5.20 -6.72
N CYS A 142 19.15 4.61 -7.91
CA CYS A 142 18.13 3.64 -8.34
C CYS A 142 18.10 2.41 -7.43
N ALA A 143 19.25 1.90 -7.00
CA ALA A 143 19.33 0.76 -6.08
C ALA A 143 18.75 1.09 -4.70
N GLN A 144 19.08 2.25 -4.15
CA GLN A 144 18.56 2.70 -2.86
C GLN A 144 17.05 2.93 -2.92
N LEU A 145 16.56 3.55 -3.99
CA LEU A 145 15.13 3.77 -4.22
C LEU A 145 14.37 2.44 -4.33
N ALA A 146 14.90 1.48 -5.09
CA ALA A 146 14.33 0.15 -5.22
C ALA A 146 14.27 -0.57 -3.87
N LYS A 147 15.36 -0.52 -3.08
CA LYS A 147 15.43 -1.08 -1.72
C LYS A 147 14.37 -0.46 -0.80
N GLN A 148 14.23 0.86 -0.82
CA GLN A 148 13.23 1.57 -0.02
C GLN A 148 11.80 1.16 -0.39
N ARG A 149 11.47 1.08 -1.67
CA ARG A 149 10.16 0.61 -2.13
C ARG A 149 9.91 -0.85 -1.74
N GLN A 150 10.91 -1.71 -1.82
CA GLN A 150 10.80 -3.10 -1.41
C GLN A 150 10.53 -3.24 0.09
N GLN A 151 11.18 -2.43 0.93
CA GLN A 151 10.92 -2.38 2.38
C GLN A 151 9.49 -1.91 2.66
N SER A 152 9.02 -0.86 1.99
CA SER A 152 7.65 -0.38 2.12
C SER A 152 6.62 -1.43 1.66
N LEU A 153 6.93 -2.20 0.62
CA LEU A 153 6.12 -3.32 0.16
C LEU A 153 6.10 -4.45 1.19
N GLY A 154 7.23 -4.74 1.82
CA GLY A 154 7.36 -5.73 2.90
C GLY A 154 6.45 -5.40 4.08
N LEU A 155 6.50 -4.16 4.57
CA LEU A 155 5.61 -3.66 5.63
C LEU A 155 4.13 -3.79 5.24
N ARG A 156 3.77 -3.37 4.03
CA ARG A 156 2.39 -3.49 3.54
C ARG A 156 1.92 -4.94 3.50
N ARG A 157 2.76 -5.87 3.05
CA ARG A 157 2.46 -7.32 3.05
C ARG A 157 2.34 -7.87 4.47
N LYS A 158 3.18 -7.40 5.41
CA LYS A 158 3.10 -7.78 6.83
C LYS A 158 1.75 -7.37 7.43
N VAL A 159 1.32 -6.13 7.22
CA VAL A 159 0.01 -5.63 7.66
C VAL A 159 -1.15 -6.42 7.02
N GLN A 160 -1.07 -6.71 5.72
CA GLN A 160 -2.11 -7.50 5.05
C GLN A 160 -2.22 -8.92 5.62
N LYS A 161 -1.08 -9.58 5.87
CA LYS A 161 -1.07 -10.93 6.48
C LYS A 161 -1.64 -10.91 7.90
N MET A 162 -1.28 -9.88 8.69
CA MET A 162 -1.76 -9.71 10.06
C MET A 162 -3.29 -9.55 10.12
N LEU A 163 -3.88 -8.82 9.17
CA LEU A 163 -5.33 -8.58 9.13
C LEU A 163 -6.13 -9.74 8.49
N PHE A 164 -5.47 -10.65 7.78
CA PHE A 164 -6.15 -11.73 7.06
C PHE A 164 -6.88 -12.69 8.01
N TYR A 165 -6.20 -13.15 9.07
CA TYR A 165 -6.77 -14.07 10.05
C TYR A 165 -7.98 -13.46 10.80
N PRO A 166 -7.88 -12.26 11.41
CA PRO A 166 -9.03 -11.59 12.02
C PRO A 166 -10.23 -11.43 11.09
N MET A 167 -9.96 -11.04 9.84
CA MET A 167 -11.03 -10.85 8.84
C MET A 167 -11.72 -12.17 8.50
N LEU A 168 -10.97 -13.25 8.34
CA LEU A 168 -11.52 -14.58 8.05
C LEU A 168 -12.40 -15.06 9.21
N VAL A 169 -11.89 -14.94 10.44
CA VAL A 169 -12.64 -15.35 11.65
C VAL A 169 -13.93 -14.53 11.80
N LEU A 170 -13.87 -13.21 11.61
CA LEU A 170 -15.06 -12.35 11.65
C LEU A 170 -16.10 -12.75 10.58
N VAL A 171 -15.66 -13.03 9.36
CA VAL A 171 -16.58 -13.46 8.28
C VAL A 171 -17.25 -14.77 8.65
N VAL A 172 -16.50 -15.77 9.11
CA VAL A 172 -17.06 -17.07 9.53
C VAL A 172 -18.04 -16.89 10.69
N THR A 173 -17.69 -16.08 11.69
CA THR A 173 -18.57 -15.79 12.83
C THR A 173 -19.84 -15.09 12.40
N LEU A 174 -19.77 -14.11 11.51
CA LEU A 174 -20.95 -13.41 10.98
C LEU A 174 -21.87 -14.37 10.21
N ILE A 175 -21.30 -15.28 9.43
CA ILE A 175 -22.08 -16.31 8.71
C ILE A 175 -22.78 -17.22 9.71
N LEU A 176 -22.07 -17.76 10.70
CA LEU A 176 -22.64 -18.64 11.72
C LEU A 176 -23.71 -17.93 12.54
N THR A 177 -23.45 -16.70 12.99
CA THR A 177 -24.42 -15.88 13.71
C THR A 177 -25.66 -15.61 12.88
N SER A 178 -25.50 -15.29 11.60
CA SER A 178 -26.63 -15.09 10.69
C SER A 178 -27.46 -16.36 10.50
N LEU A 179 -26.82 -17.52 10.37
CA LEU A 179 -27.50 -18.82 10.30
C LEU A 179 -28.30 -19.11 11.57
N LEU A 180 -27.70 -18.89 12.76
CA LEU A 180 -28.36 -19.07 14.05
C LEU A 180 -29.62 -18.16 14.15
N LEU A 181 -29.49 -16.89 13.80
CA LEU A 181 -30.58 -15.91 13.86
C LEU A 181 -31.68 -16.21 12.84
N LEU A 182 -31.36 -16.68 11.64
CA LEU A 182 -32.32 -16.93 10.58
C LEU A 182 -33.09 -18.25 10.73
N PHE A 183 -32.43 -19.28 11.22
CA PHE A 183 -32.99 -20.65 11.27
C PHE A 183 -33.34 -21.08 12.68
N ILE A 184 -32.43 -20.93 13.66
CA ILE A 184 -32.58 -21.52 14.99
C ILE A 184 -33.44 -20.65 15.89
N VAL A 185 -33.17 -19.35 15.95
CA VAL A 185 -33.92 -18.43 16.83
C VAL A 185 -35.45 -18.45 16.57
N PRO A 186 -35.94 -18.48 15.32
CA PRO A 186 -37.38 -18.53 15.05
C PRO A 186 -38.02 -19.86 15.46
N GLN A 187 -37.31 -21.00 15.32
CA GLN A 187 -37.85 -22.31 15.77
C GLN A 187 -38.09 -22.30 17.28
N PHE A 188 -37.19 -21.68 18.06
CA PHE A 188 -37.41 -21.47 19.47
C PHE A 188 -38.59 -20.54 19.77
N ALA A 189 -38.82 -19.52 18.95
CA ALA A 189 -39.97 -18.63 19.11
C ALA A 189 -41.29 -19.35 18.92
N GLU A 190 -41.39 -20.29 17.99
CA GLU A 190 -42.60 -21.10 17.75
C GLU A 190 -42.90 -22.02 18.93
N ILE A 191 -41.90 -22.58 19.60
CA ILE A 191 -42.05 -23.44 20.79
C ILE A 191 -42.63 -22.65 21.96
N TYR A 192 -42.32 -21.35 22.07
CA TYR A 192 -42.73 -20.49 23.18
C TYR A 192 -43.85 -19.49 22.83
N ALA A 193 -44.55 -19.69 21.69
CA ALA A 193 -45.52 -18.71 21.17
C ALA A 193 -46.66 -18.34 22.14
N ASN A 194 -46.98 -19.22 23.09
CA ASN A 194 -48.10 -19.02 24.02
C ASN A 194 -47.68 -18.52 25.42
N GLN A 195 -46.45 -18.05 25.60
CA GLN A 195 -45.93 -17.63 26.91
C GLN A 195 -45.32 -16.21 26.87
N PRO A 196 -45.34 -15.49 28.01
CA PRO A 196 -44.70 -14.17 28.08
C PRO A 196 -43.19 -14.34 27.92
N LEU A 197 -42.66 -13.85 26.81
CA LEU A 197 -41.22 -13.91 26.48
C LEU A 197 -40.47 -12.82 27.24
N PRO A 198 -39.29 -13.11 27.80
CA PRO A 198 -38.40 -12.12 28.36
C PRO A 198 -38.05 -11.01 27.34
N ALA A 199 -37.91 -9.77 27.80
CA ALA A 199 -37.61 -8.63 26.92
C ALA A 199 -36.39 -8.83 26.04
N PHE A 200 -35.38 -9.55 26.56
CA PHE A 200 -34.16 -9.87 25.85
C PHE A 200 -34.39 -10.84 24.67
N THR A 201 -35.25 -11.84 24.87
CA THR A 201 -35.63 -12.78 23.79
C THR A 201 -36.46 -12.08 22.74
N VAL A 202 -37.36 -11.17 23.11
CA VAL A 202 -38.13 -10.32 22.18
C VAL A 202 -37.21 -9.45 21.34
N LEU A 203 -36.17 -8.87 21.93
CA LEU A 203 -35.14 -8.11 21.17
C LEU A 203 -34.43 -8.97 20.15
N LEU A 204 -33.99 -10.19 20.50
CA LEU A 204 -33.36 -11.13 19.58
C LEU A 204 -34.29 -11.55 18.43
N LEU A 205 -35.58 -11.77 18.74
CA LEU A 205 -36.60 -12.08 17.73
C LEU A 205 -36.84 -10.93 16.77
N ASN A 206 -36.88 -9.71 17.26
CA ASN A 206 -37.01 -8.51 16.42
C ASN A 206 -35.80 -8.35 15.50
N VAL A 207 -34.59 -8.60 15.99
CA VAL A 207 -33.37 -8.62 15.16
C VAL A 207 -33.43 -9.74 14.12
N SER A 208 -33.86 -10.95 14.51
CA SER A 208 -34.04 -12.07 13.59
C SER A 208 -35.09 -11.78 12.51
N ALA A 209 -36.25 -11.22 12.90
CA ALA A 209 -37.32 -10.83 11.97
C ALA A 209 -36.84 -9.72 11.01
N GLY A 210 -36.11 -8.73 11.52
CA GLY A 210 -35.49 -7.69 10.73
C GLY A 210 -34.49 -8.28 9.73
N LEU A 211 -33.63 -9.20 10.16
CA LEU A 211 -32.69 -9.90 9.26
C LEU A 211 -33.42 -10.71 8.19
N ARG A 212 -34.53 -11.38 8.50
CA ARG A 212 -35.36 -12.09 7.52
C ARG A 212 -36.02 -11.16 6.51
N GLY A 213 -36.64 -10.07 7.01
CA GLY A 213 -37.33 -9.09 6.16
C GLY A 213 -36.39 -8.36 5.19
N TYR A 214 -35.20 -8.06 5.65
CA TYR A 214 -34.19 -7.31 4.88
C TYR A 214 -33.01 -8.16 4.40
N ALA A 215 -33.05 -9.50 4.54
CA ALA A 215 -31.94 -10.40 4.18
C ALA A 215 -31.48 -10.21 2.73
N PHE A 216 -32.42 -10.05 1.81
CA PHE A 216 -32.12 -9.79 0.40
C PHE A 216 -31.50 -8.39 0.19
N GLN A 217 -32.03 -7.37 0.86
CA GLN A 217 -31.52 -6.01 0.78
C GLN A 217 -30.16 -5.88 1.46
N LEU A 218 -29.94 -6.54 2.62
CA LEU A 218 -28.67 -6.59 3.33
C LEU A 218 -27.60 -7.35 2.53
N SER A 219 -27.96 -8.46 1.89
CA SER A 219 -27.04 -9.20 1.01
C SER A 219 -26.68 -8.36 -0.21
N LEU A 220 -27.63 -7.66 -0.80
CA LEU A 220 -27.41 -6.75 -1.93
C LEU A 220 -26.52 -5.57 -1.51
N LEU A 221 -26.77 -5.00 -0.33
CA LEU A 221 -26.00 -3.88 0.24
C LEU A 221 -24.59 -4.31 0.59
N LEU A 222 -24.38 -5.52 1.14
CA LEU A 222 -23.05 -6.10 1.40
C LEU A 222 -22.28 -6.36 0.10
N ILE A 223 -22.93 -6.94 -0.92
CA ILE A 223 -22.34 -7.18 -2.23
C ILE A 223 -22.00 -5.84 -2.89
N PHE A 224 -22.93 -4.89 -2.88
CA PHE A 224 -22.73 -3.56 -3.47
C PHE A 224 -21.67 -2.77 -2.69
N GLY A 225 -21.67 -2.84 -1.35
CA GLY A 225 -20.66 -2.28 -0.47
C GLY A 225 -19.28 -2.89 -0.72
N PHE A 226 -19.20 -4.21 -0.91
CA PHE A 226 -17.96 -4.91 -1.24
C PHE A 226 -17.45 -4.53 -2.63
N ILE A 227 -18.33 -4.48 -3.64
CA ILE A 227 -18.01 -4.02 -5.00
C ILE A 227 -17.60 -2.54 -4.96
N PHE A 228 -18.34 -1.70 -4.24
CA PHE A 228 -18.02 -0.28 -4.06
C PHE A 228 -16.69 -0.07 -3.32
N LEU A 229 -16.39 -0.86 -2.28
CA LEU A 229 -15.09 -0.86 -1.61
C LEU A 229 -13.97 -1.34 -2.54
N MET A 230 -14.24 -2.36 -3.34
CA MET A 230 -13.29 -2.90 -4.32
C MET A 230 -13.03 -1.91 -5.47
N LEU A 231 -14.06 -1.20 -5.92
CA LEU A 231 -13.96 -0.15 -6.94
C LEU A 231 -13.31 1.13 -6.38
N ASN A 232 -13.69 1.54 -5.15
CA ASN A 232 -13.12 2.72 -4.49
C ASN A 232 -11.75 2.47 -3.84
N ALA A 233 -11.39 1.23 -3.52
CA ALA A 233 -10.01 0.88 -3.20
C ALA A 233 -9.07 1.18 -4.39
N ARG A 234 -9.61 1.24 -5.59
CA ARG A 234 -8.94 1.72 -6.80
C ARG A 234 -8.85 3.25 -6.87
N GLN A 235 -9.85 3.96 -6.33
CA GLN A 235 -9.85 5.42 -6.21
C GLN A 235 -9.49 5.78 -4.76
N ARG A 236 -8.27 6.20 -4.52
CA ARG A 236 -7.65 6.47 -3.20
C ARG A 236 -8.42 7.45 -2.28
N VAL A 237 -9.47 8.10 -2.77
CA VAL A 237 -10.19 9.19 -2.07
C VAL A 237 -11.08 8.71 -0.91
N GLY A 238 -11.80 7.60 -1.07
CA GLY A 238 -12.74 7.10 -0.04
C GLY A 238 -12.02 6.49 1.16
N LEU A 239 -10.91 5.79 0.92
CA LEU A 239 -10.06 5.23 1.98
C LEU A 239 -9.41 6.30 2.86
N TYR A 240 -9.20 7.51 2.35
CA TYR A 240 -8.61 8.62 3.10
C TYR A 240 -9.53 9.14 4.21
N ARG A 241 -10.83 9.27 3.93
CA ARG A 241 -11.80 9.70 4.97
C ARG A 241 -11.95 8.65 6.06
N LEU A 242 -11.97 7.37 5.69
CA LEU A 242 -12.02 6.26 6.64
C LEU A 242 -10.74 6.19 7.48
N LYS A 243 -9.58 6.36 6.85
CA LYS A 243 -8.27 6.43 7.52
C LYS A 243 -8.22 7.57 8.54
N ASN A 244 -8.67 8.78 8.17
CA ASN A 244 -8.68 9.92 9.08
C ASN A 244 -9.66 9.73 10.25
N CYS A 245 -10.82 9.12 10.01
CA CYS A 245 -11.77 8.78 11.06
C CYS A 245 -11.18 7.73 12.03
N LEU A 246 -10.54 6.68 11.51
CA LEU A 246 -9.88 5.64 12.31
C LEU A 246 -8.68 6.19 13.11
N LEU A 247 -7.88 7.07 12.48
CA LEU A 247 -6.74 7.75 13.13
C LEU A 247 -7.16 8.64 14.28
N HIS A 248 -8.39 9.18 14.24
CA HIS A 248 -8.92 10.03 15.33
C HIS A 248 -9.44 9.21 16.50
N PHE A 249 -9.96 8.00 16.24
CA PHE A 249 -10.60 7.16 17.27
C PHE A 249 -9.61 6.32 18.10
N LEU A 250 -8.43 5.97 17.55
CA LEU A 250 -7.47 5.09 18.23
C LEU A 250 -6.08 5.73 18.24
N PRO A 251 -5.55 6.12 19.42
CA PRO A 251 -4.24 6.79 19.54
C PRO A 251 -3.06 5.94 19.03
N ILE A 252 -3.22 4.62 19.00
CA ILE A 252 -2.23 3.68 18.48
C ILE A 252 -1.99 3.89 16.99
N PHE A 253 -3.04 4.07 16.18
CA PHE A 253 -2.91 4.31 14.74
C PHE A 253 -2.24 5.66 14.44
N LYS A 254 -2.45 6.66 15.29
CA LYS A 254 -1.77 7.96 15.18
C LYS A 254 -0.26 7.81 15.36
N LYS A 255 0.19 7.06 16.37
CA LYS A 255 1.63 6.77 16.59
C LYS A 255 2.24 6.00 15.42
N ILE A 256 1.55 4.98 14.91
CA ILE A 256 1.98 4.20 13.74
C ILE A 256 2.16 5.11 12.51
N ALA A 257 1.20 6.01 12.27
CA ALA A 257 1.27 6.96 11.16
C ALA A 257 2.44 7.94 11.33
N GLN A 258 2.66 8.45 12.54
CA GLN A 258 3.79 9.34 12.86
C GLN A 258 5.15 8.64 12.66
N HIS A 259 5.31 7.41 13.16
CA HIS A 259 6.55 6.64 12.93
C HIS A 259 6.78 6.36 11.45
N HIS A 260 5.73 6.05 10.67
CA HIS A 260 5.87 5.85 9.24
C HIS A 260 6.32 7.12 8.51
N GLU A 261 5.76 8.27 8.86
CA GLU A 261 6.12 9.58 8.30
C GLU A 261 7.58 9.93 8.62
N LEU A 262 7.99 9.71 9.87
CA LEU A 262 9.35 9.91 10.32
C LEU A 262 10.37 9.03 9.56
N ILE A 263 10.09 7.74 9.46
CA ILE A 263 10.93 6.79 8.73
C ILE A 263 11.10 7.25 7.28
N HIS A 264 10.00 7.69 6.67
CA HIS A 264 10.01 8.18 5.29
C HIS A 264 10.86 9.44 5.14
N PHE A 265 10.66 10.41 6.03
CA PHE A 265 11.44 11.65 6.06
C PHE A 265 12.95 11.37 6.22
N CYS A 266 13.35 10.61 7.24
CA CYS A 266 14.74 10.31 7.50
C CYS A 266 15.41 9.55 6.36
N ARG A 267 14.74 8.58 5.76
CA ARG A 267 15.26 7.82 4.62
C ARG A 267 15.46 8.69 3.38
N HIS A 268 14.48 9.50 3.03
CA HIS A 268 14.61 10.39 1.88
C HIS A 268 15.72 11.42 2.09
N LEU A 269 15.78 12.01 3.28
CA LEU A 269 16.83 12.97 3.61
C LEU A 269 18.22 12.31 3.60
N HIS A 270 18.36 11.10 4.18
CA HIS A 270 19.59 10.31 4.08
C HIS A 270 20.01 10.08 2.62
N LEU A 271 19.07 9.65 1.75
CA LEU A 271 19.37 9.39 0.35
C LEU A 271 19.84 10.64 -0.40
N MET A 272 19.23 11.78 -0.13
CA MET A 272 19.60 13.06 -0.74
C MET A 272 21.00 13.51 -0.29
N LEU A 273 21.26 13.46 1.00
CA LEU A 273 22.58 13.82 1.57
C LEU A 273 23.69 12.87 1.10
N SER A 274 23.44 11.55 1.09
CA SER A 274 24.42 10.56 0.60
C SER A 274 24.71 10.67 -0.90
N SER A 275 23.76 11.22 -1.66
CA SER A 275 23.94 11.54 -3.08
C SER A 275 24.71 12.83 -3.33
N GLY A 276 25.02 13.60 -2.25
CA GLY A 276 25.76 14.85 -2.32
C GLY A 276 24.89 16.12 -2.40
N MET A 277 23.59 16.00 -2.17
CA MET A 277 22.70 17.16 -2.14
C MET A 277 22.91 17.94 -0.84
N PRO A 278 23.03 19.30 -0.88
CA PRO A 278 23.08 20.11 0.33
C PRO A 278 21.78 19.97 1.16
N LEU A 279 21.92 20.01 2.50
CA LEU A 279 20.81 19.83 3.43
C LEU A 279 19.63 20.76 3.14
N GLN A 280 19.91 22.03 2.86
CA GLN A 280 18.88 23.04 2.58
C GLN A 280 18.06 22.68 1.31
N GLN A 281 18.72 22.25 0.25
CA GLN A 281 18.03 21.78 -0.97
C GLN A 281 17.25 20.50 -0.73
N ALA A 282 17.82 19.56 0.03
CA ALA A 282 17.15 18.31 0.40
C ALA A 282 15.84 18.58 1.16
N LEU A 283 15.85 19.50 2.13
CA LEU A 283 14.66 19.90 2.88
C LEU A 283 13.61 20.58 1.99
N GLN A 284 14.03 21.44 1.04
CA GLN A 284 13.11 22.09 0.10
C GLN A 284 12.29 21.10 -0.74
N THR A 285 12.78 19.90 -0.96
CA THR A 285 12.07 18.86 -1.74
C THR A 285 10.78 18.37 -1.06
N PHE A 286 10.69 18.52 0.26
CA PHE A 286 9.51 18.15 1.05
C PHE A 286 8.41 19.22 1.02
N LEU A 287 8.69 20.41 0.50
CA LEU A 287 7.69 21.47 0.41
C LEU A 287 6.73 21.23 -0.77
N PRO A 288 5.42 21.49 -0.59
CA PRO A 288 4.45 21.40 -1.68
C PRO A 288 4.76 22.45 -2.75
N THR A 289 4.74 22.04 -4.02
CA THR A 289 4.90 22.98 -5.15
C THR A 289 3.52 23.46 -5.57
N GLN A 290 3.34 24.76 -5.75
CA GLN A 290 2.07 25.41 -6.15
C GLN A 290 1.44 24.89 -7.46
N LYS A 291 2.12 24.08 -8.25
CA LYS A 291 1.66 23.56 -9.56
C LYS A 291 0.97 22.21 -9.54
N SER A 292 0.92 21.51 -8.42
CA SER A 292 0.24 20.22 -8.37
C SER A 292 -1.23 20.40 -8.00
N GLY A 293 -2.09 20.51 -9.02
CA GLY A 293 -3.55 20.59 -8.90
C GLY A 293 -4.22 19.29 -8.42
N ILE A 294 -3.54 18.44 -7.67
CA ILE A 294 -4.06 17.24 -7.06
C ILE A 294 -4.04 17.38 -5.54
N ALA A 295 -5.07 18.04 -5.05
CA ALA A 295 -5.44 18.20 -3.65
C ALA A 295 -5.77 16.85 -2.97
N LYS A 296 -4.81 15.95 -2.71
CA LYS A 296 -5.13 14.63 -2.15
C LYS A 296 -4.20 14.02 -1.09
N HIS A 297 -3.11 14.69 -0.73
CA HIS A 297 -2.24 14.21 0.36
C HIS A 297 -2.15 15.18 1.55
N GLU A 298 -3.14 16.08 1.70
CA GLU A 298 -2.95 17.41 2.26
C GLU A 298 -2.74 17.51 3.78
N LEU A 299 -3.27 16.64 4.63
CA LEU A 299 -3.20 16.91 6.08
C LEU A 299 -1.90 16.42 6.73
N THR A 300 -1.42 15.23 6.36
CA THR A 300 -0.18 14.68 6.92
C THR A 300 1.03 15.33 6.25
N GLU A 301 0.97 15.54 4.93
CA GLU A 301 1.99 16.28 4.17
C GLU A 301 2.04 17.78 4.56
N MET A 302 0.92 18.38 4.97
CA MET A 302 0.89 19.75 5.47
C MET A 302 1.65 19.91 6.78
N ARG A 303 1.48 18.98 7.75
CA ARG A 303 2.23 19.05 9.01
C ARG A 303 3.73 18.91 8.79
N LEU A 304 4.17 17.94 7.99
CA LEU A 304 5.58 17.78 7.66
C LEU A 304 6.11 19.02 6.90
N ALA A 305 5.33 19.57 5.98
CA ALA A 305 5.71 20.76 5.22
C ALA A 305 5.87 22.00 6.13
N GLU A 306 4.97 22.20 7.09
CA GLU A 306 5.06 23.26 8.09
C GLU A 306 6.32 23.13 8.95
N GLU A 307 6.61 21.93 9.45
CA GLU A 307 7.81 21.64 10.23
C GLU A 307 9.09 21.85 9.39
N VAL A 308 9.11 21.35 8.16
CA VAL A 308 10.24 21.56 7.24
C VAL A 308 10.43 23.04 6.93
N GLN A 309 9.35 23.81 6.83
CA GLN A 309 9.43 25.26 6.61
C GLN A 309 10.04 25.98 7.83
N LEU A 310 9.71 25.54 9.04
CA LEU A 310 10.34 26.02 10.27
C LEU A 310 11.82 25.65 10.33
N MET A 311 12.17 24.40 9.98
CA MET A 311 13.56 23.95 9.89
C MET A 311 14.37 24.81 8.90
N LEU A 312 13.84 25.09 7.71
CA LEU A 312 14.50 25.92 6.72
C LEU A 312 14.71 27.37 7.19
N LYS A 313 13.71 27.93 7.90
CA LYS A 313 13.84 29.28 8.49
C LYS A 313 14.94 29.33 9.56
N GLY A 314 14.98 28.33 10.45
CA GLY A 314 16.00 28.25 11.48
C GLY A 314 17.41 28.08 10.91
N ILE A 315 17.58 27.19 9.93
CA ILE A 315 18.87 27.00 9.24
C ILE A 315 19.31 28.29 8.54
N ALA A 316 18.38 29.04 7.93
CA ALA A 316 18.69 30.36 7.34
C ALA A 316 19.09 31.42 8.38
N GLN A 317 18.68 31.27 9.64
CA GLN A 317 19.09 32.11 10.77
C GLN A 317 20.42 31.68 11.40
N GLY A 318 21.01 30.55 10.93
CA GLY A 318 22.29 30.03 11.41
C GLY A 318 22.19 28.99 12.53
N TYR A 319 20.99 28.55 12.87
CA TYR A 319 20.82 27.42 13.82
C TYR A 319 21.21 26.09 13.20
N THR A 320 21.69 25.17 14.02
CA THR A 320 22.01 23.80 13.57
C THR A 320 20.73 23.01 13.25
N PHE A 321 20.82 22.00 12.41
CA PHE A 321 19.67 21.17 12.05
C PHE A 321 19.08 20.46 13.27
N SER A 322 19.96 20.01 14.20
CA SER A 322 19.56 19.38 15.45
C SER A 322 18.79 20.29 16.40
N GLU A 323 19.08 21.59 16.39
CA GLU A 323 18.35 22.59 17.19
C GLU A 323 16.98 22.94 16.61
N VAL A 324 16.87 22.91 15.29
CA VAL A 324 15.65 23.33 14.58
C VAL A 324 14.66 22.18 14.39
N ILE A 325 15.14 20.94 14.49
CA ILE A 325 14.25 19.79 14.38
C ILE A 325 13.30 19.78 15.57
N GLY A 326 12.05 20.07 15.30
CA GLY A 326 11.05 20.36 16.34
C GLY A 326 10.86 19.23 17.33
N SER A 327 10.82 19.60 18.60
CA SER A 327 10.55 18.70 19.72
C SER A 327 9.20 17.97 19.64
N ASN A 328 8.26 18.46 18.85
CA ASN A 328 6.91 17.90 18.75
C ASN A 328 6.79 16.66 17.86
N LEU A 329 7.59 16.59 16.78
CA LEU A 329 7.60 15.42 15.89
C LEU A 329 8.71 14.42 16.24
N PHE A 330 9.81 14.90 16.81
CA PHE A 330 11.06 14.14 16.89
C PHE A 330 11.86 14.30 18.19
N PRO A 331 11.24 14.18 19.38
CA PRO A 331 11.92 14.51 20.63
C PRO A 331 13.16 13.65 20.91
N GLU A 332 13.19 12.39 20.42
CA GLU A 332 14.28 11.45 20.66
C GLU A 332 15.41 11.58 19.61
N MET A 333 15.21 12.35 18.54
CA MET A 333 16.14 12.42 17.41
C MET A 333 17.19 13.52 17.55
N ALA A 334 16.86 14.61 18.22
CA ALA A 334 17.71 15.80 18.30
C ALA A 334 19.13 15.47 18.78
N GLN A 335 19.24 14.61 19.78
CA GLN A 335 20.54 14.21 20.33
C GLN A 335 21.40 13.43 19.33
N MET A 336 20.81 12.48 18.60
CA MET A 336 21.54 11.70 17.57
C MET A 336 21.94 12.58 16.39
N LEU A 337 21.05 13.49 15.97
CA LEU A 337 21.34 14.43 14.89
C LEU A 337 22.44 15.41 15.27
N HIS A 338 22.46 15.88 16.53
CA HIS A 338 23.51 16.73 17.04
C HIS A 338 24.90 16.05 16.95
N VAL A 339 24.99 14.77 17.35
CA VAL A 339 26.21 13.99 17.19
C VAL A 339 26.57 13.84 15.70
N GLY A 340 25.59 13.58 14.84
CA GLY A 340 25.80 13.48 13.40
C GLY A 340 26.29 14.76 12.74
N GLU A 341 25.80 15.92 13.19
CA GLU A 341 26.27 17.24 12.73
C GLU A 341 27.70 17.53 13.16
N GLN A 342 28.02 17.30 14.45
CA GLN A 342 29.36 17.52 14.99
C GLN A 342 30.42 16.63 14.34
N THR A 343 30.07 15.40 13.99
CA THR A 343 30.95 14.41 13.36
C THR A 343 30.98 14.47 11.84
N GLY A 344 30.14 15.31 11.21
CA GLY A 344 29.97 15.35 9.75
C GLY A 344 29.27 14.11 9.17
N ARG A 345 28.65 13.26 10.01
CA ARG A 345 27.99 12.00 9.63
C ARG A 345 26.47 12.06 9.74
N LEU A 346 25.89 13.21 9.46
CA LEU A 346 24.45 13.42 9.56
C LEU A 346 23.64 12.41 8.73
N SER A 347 24.12 12.08 7.54
CA SER A 347 23.48 11.10 6.66
C SER A 347 23.39 9.71 7.29
N GLU A 348 24.48 9.24 7.96
CA GLU A 348 24.49 7.93 8.63
C GLU A 348 23.56 7.92 9.85
N MET A 349 23.51 9.01 10.61
CA MET A 349 22.61 9.14 11.75
C MET A 349 21.14 9.11 11.32
N LEU A 350 20.78 9.76 10.22
CA LEU A 350 19.44 9.70 9.66
C LEU A 350 19.05 8.27 9.26
N GLN A 351 19.97 7.50 8.67
CA GLN A 351 19.74 6.09 8.36
C GLN A 351 19.51 5.28 9.63
N TYR A 352 20.35 5.44 10.63
CA TYR A 352 20.23 4.74 11.91
C TYR A 352 18.90 5.03 12.61
N ILE A 353 18.48 6.29 12.62
CA ILE A 353 17.19 6.72 13.16
C ILE A 353 16.06 6.04 12.39
N ALA A 354 16.09 6.06 11.06
CA ALA A 354 15.06 5.42 10.23
C ALA A 354 14.95 3.91 10.49
N GLU A 355 16.08 3.21 10.68
CA GLU A 355 16.12 1.78 10.98
C GLU A 355 15.59 1.50 12.40
N SER A 356 15.98 2.29 13.40
CA SER A 356 15.49 2.17 14.78
C SER A 356 13.97 2.38 14.87
N TYR A 357 13.45 3.41 14.22
CA TYR A 357 12.00 3.66 14.20
C TYR A 357 11.25 2.64 13.38
N GLN A 358 11.86 2.04 12.36
CA GLN A 358 11.25 0.92 11.66
C GLN A 358 11.10 -0.30 12.56
N GLN A 359 12.11 -0.63 13.36
CA GLN A 359 12.02 -1.73 14.33
C GLN A 359 10.93 -1.43 15.39
N LYS A 360 10.86 -0.19 15.90
CA LYS A 360 9.78 0.23 16.82
C LYS A 360 8.39 0.07 16.16
N LEU A 361 8.25 0.47 14.88
CA LEU A 361 7.00 0.32 14.13
C LEU A 361 6.62 -1.15 13.94
N GLU A 362 7.58 -1.99 13.56
CA GLU A 362 7.33 -3.44 13.39
C GLU A 362 6.93 -4.09 14.70
N HIS A 363 7.59 -3.75 15.80
CA HIS A 363 7.21 -4.23 17.13
C HIS A 363 5.79 -3.79 17.54
N GLN A 364 5.42 -2.52 17.28
CA GLN A 364 4.06 -2.06 17.55
C GLN A 364 3.01 -2.78 16.71
N LEU A 365 3.31 -3.10 15.45
CA LEU A 365 2.43 -3.89 14.61
C LEU A 365 2.28 -5.34 15.12
N ASP A 366 3.37 -5.94 15.59
CA ASP A 366 3.34 -7.29 16.17
C ASP A 366 2.53 -7.33 17.47
N LEU A 367 2.69 -6.36 18.36
CA LEU A 367 1.86 -6.20 19.57
C LEU A 367 0.38 -6.01 19.21
N LEU A 368 0.08 -5.17 18.23
CA LEU A 368 -1.30 -4.96 17.78
C LEU A 368 -1.92 -6.28 17.26
N SER A 369 -1.13 -7.07 16.51
CA SER A 369 -1.56 -8.39 16.03
C SER A 369 -1.90 -9.33 17.17
N GLN A 370 -1.07 -9.39 18.20
CA GLN A 370 -1.27 -10.23 19.38
C GLN A 370 -2.51 -9.80 20.20
N LEU A 371 -2.77 -8.49 20.29
CA LEU A 371 -3.94 -7.98 21.00
C LEU A 371 -5.26 -8.19 20.24
N LEU A 372 -5.19 -8.27 18.89
CA LEU A 372 -6.39 -8.52 18.09
C LEU A 372 -7.04 -9.88 18.41
N GLU A 373 -6.25 -10.91 18.70
CA GLU A 373 -6.76 -12.26 18.97
C GLU A 373 -7.64 -12.33 20.22
N PRO A 374 -7.20 -11.89 21.43
CA PRO A 374 -8.07 -11.85 22.62
C PRO A 374 -9.30 -10.95 22.42
N CYS A 375 -9.15 -9.79 21.75
CA CYS A 375 -10.28 -8.92 21.46
C CYS A 375 -11.33 -9.60 20.58
N LEU A 376 -10.89 -10.35 19.56
CA LEU A 376 -11.80 -11.12 18.72
C LEU A 376 -12.51 -12.23 19.50
N MET A 377 -11.79 -12.96 20.35
CA MET A 377 -12.40 -14.00 21.20
C MET A 377 -13.47 -13.40 22.12
N LEU A 378 -13.21 -12.24 22.73
CA LEU A 378 -14.20 -11.54 23.56
C LEU A 378 -15.43 -11.12 22.75
N VAL A 379 -15.23 -10.54 21.56
CA VAL A 379 -16.35 -10.14 20.69
C VAL A 379 -17.18 -11.34 20.27
N ILE A 380 -16.53 -12.40 19.79
CA ILE A 380 -17.20 -13.63 19.35
C ILE A 380 -17.93 -14.31 20.51
N GLY A 381 -17.25 -14.48 21.64
CA GLY A 381 -17.84 -15.04 22.86
C GLY A 381 -19.04 -14.24 23.35
N SER A 382 -18.96 -12.90 23.30
CA SER A 382 -20.08 -12.03 23.66
C SER A 382 -21.26 -12.20 22.71
N ILE A 383 -21.03 -12.24 21.38
CA ILE A 383 -22.09 -12.44 20.40
C ILE A 383 -22.79 -13.79 20.62
N ILE A 384 -22.04 -14.87 20.74
CA ILE A 384 -22.57 -16.20 20.95
C ILE A 384 -23.27 -16.30 22.32
N GLY A 385 -22.67 -15.75 23.37
CA GLY A 385 -23.23 -15.71 24.72
C GLY A 385 -24.58 -14.96 24.77
N VAL A 386 -24.68 -13.81 24.08
CA VAL A 386 -25.92 -13.05 23.97
C VAL A 386 -27.01 -13.87 23.27
N ILE A 387 -26.70 -14.58 22.21
CA ILE A 387 -27.67 -15.43 21.49
C ILE A 387 -28.13 -16.60 22.36
N LEU A 388 -27.19 -17.29 23.00
CA LEU A 388 -27.50 -18.42 23.87
C LEU A 388 -28.35 -17.98 25.09
N LEU A 389 -27.99 -16.89 25.76
CA LEU A 389 -28.79 -16.35 26.85
C LEU A 389 -30.22 -16.02 26.42
N GLY A 390 -30.39 -15.38 25.25
CA GLY A 390 -31.72 -15.06 24.75
C GLY A 390 -32.56 -16.28 24.36
N MET A 391 -31.92 -17.38 24.00
CA MET A 391 -32.62 -18.64 23.71
C MET A 391 -32.95 -19.43 24.98
N TYR A 392 -32.05 -19.49 25.99
CA TYR A 392 -32.23 -20.29 27.18
C TYR A 392 -33.02 -19.58 28.30
N LEU A 393 -33.05 -18.22 28.33
CA LEU A 393 -33.76 -17.45 29.36
C LEU A 393 -35.26 -17.82 29.49
N PRO A 394 -36.02 -18.02 28.40
CA PRO A 394 -37.41 -18.50 28.50
C PRO A 394 -37.51 -19.86 29.17
N MET A 395 -36.56 -20.78 28.87
CA MET A 395 -36.52 -22.13 29.40
C MET A 395 -36.32 -22.16 30.93
N PHE A 396 -35.42 -21.30 31.45
CA PHE A 396 -35.19 -21.16 32.89
C PHE A 396 -36.40 -20.56 33.62
N ASN A 397 -37.09 -19.61 33.00
CA ASN A 397 -38.29 -19.00 33.60
C ASN A 397 -39.46 -20.01 33.71
N MET A 398 -39.58 -20.96 32.80
CA MET A 398 -40.57 -22.03 32.89
C MET A 398 -40.26 -23.04 34.00
N GLY A 399 -38.99 -23.40 34.19
CA GLY A 399 -38.60 -24.30 35.29
C GLY A 399 -38.78 -23.69 36.68
N ALA A 400 -38.91 -22.37 36.81
CA ALA A 400 -39.18 -21.68 38.07
C ALA A 400 -40.68 -21.51 38.37
N LEU A 401 -41.56 -21.83 37.41
CA LEU A 401 -43.04 -21.76 37.57
C LEU A 401 -43.69 -23.12 37.84
N VAL A 402 -42.91 -24.21 37.84
CA VAL A 402 -43.28 -25.54 38.29
C VAL A 402 -42.76 -25.78 39.71
#